data_44e4f6e10232c97b8ae05522827e047e
#
_entry.id   44e4f6e10232c97b8ae05522827e047e
#
_cell.length_a   1.000
_cell.length_b   1.000
_cell.length_c   1.000
_cell.angle_alpha   90.00
_cell.angle_beta   90.00
_cell.angle_gamma   90.00
#
_symmetry.space_group_name_H-M   'P 1'
#
loop_
_entity.id
_entity.type
_entity.pdbx_description
1 polymer ?
#
loop_
_entity_poly.entity_id
_entity_poly.type
_entity_poly.pdbx_seq_one_letter_code
_entity_poly.pdbx_strand_id
1 'polypeptide(L)'
;MTGNIDTAIEALDRRFLLDHPIDAARLIESLDGLDAAEILENQAVDTLLPVWRRMLPGDGAEILNALPDAQSDALIAELLPHEALRFLNLMKEDERENILLRLDPKISEEICKLMSYPETSTGRMLNPKVMPFRASVTVEDALSTLRAKKATQIRGLFLIDDENKLISRIFIQDMALAAGDTHLGDLARPVTEYVNALAPAEEVADMLDKDSRADLPVVDIEGKLIGVISYAAMVHSVQEDAMADMQTMVGASKDERALSSPFFAVKKRLPWLQINLLTAFMAAAVVGLFEGTIAKFTVLAVLLPVVAGQSGNVGAQALAVTMRGLALREISIRQWARVTAKEVNVGLMNGIAVAITCGFGVYVWSGSVGLVIVIAISMVLAMVAAGFAGAVVPILLTRLSHTRHSHLRLCSPRSPISQASFRS
;
A
#
# COMPACT_ATOMS: atom_id res chain seq x y z
N MET A 1 -46.77 23.04 -4.59
CA MET A 1 -46.26 22.62 -3.23
C MET A 1 -45.18 21.53 -3.32
N THR A 2 -45.09 20.76 -4.40
CA THR A 2 -44.08 19.72 -4.63
C THR A 2 -42.66 20.29 -4.76
N GLY A 3 -42.46 21.38 -5.50
CA GLY A 3 -41.12 21.94 -5.71
C GLY A 3 -40.36 22.46 -4.49
N ASN A 4 -41.07 22.71 -3.36
CA ASN A 4 -40.42 23.14 -2.13
C ASN A 4 -39.93 21.99 -1.26
N ILE A 5 -40.49 20.78 -1.44
CA ILE A 5 -40.08 19.58 -0.73
C ILE A 5 -38.88 18.96 -1.44
N ASP A 6 -38.88 18.91 -2.77
CA ASP A 6 -37.76 18.37 -3.57
C ASP A 6 -36.50 19.23 -3.34
N THR A 7 -36.63 20.56 -3.34
CA THR A 7 -35.51 21.47 -3.04
C THR A 7 -34.99 21.31 -1.60
N ALA A 8 -35.85 20.98 -0.64
CA ALA A 8 -35.46 20.74 0.74
C ALA A 8 -34.76 19.37 0.89
N ILE A 9 -35.19 18.35 0.17
CA ILE A 9 -34.54 17.04 0.11
C ILE A 9 -33.15 17.20 -0.51
N GLU A 10 -33.03 17.85 -1.68
CA GLU A 10 -31.74 18.13 -2.30
C GLU A 10 -30.77 18.91 -1.41
N ALA A 11 -31.28 19.90 -0.65
CA ALA A 11 -30.46 20.68 0.28
C ALA A 11 -30.00 19.83 1.48
N LEU A 12 -30.82 18.90 1.95
CA LEU A 12 -30.47 17.96 3.02
C LEU A 12 -29.46 16.91 2.52
N ASP A 13 -29.64 16.39 1.32
CA ASP A 13 -28.73 15.46 0.69
C ASP A 13 -27.36 16.09 0.45
N ARG A 14 -27.33 17.33 -0.08
CA ARG A 14 -26.10 18.09 -0.26
C ARG A 14 -25.39 18.34 1.08
N ARG A 15 -26.12 18.67 2.14
CA ARG A 15 -25.55 18.90 3.45
C ARG A 15 -25.00 17.62 4.06
N PHE A 16 -25.67 16.49 3.87
CA PHE A 16 -25.18 15.19 4.32
C PHE A 16 -23.86 14.81 3.63
N LEU A 17 -23.76 15.00 2.32
CA LEU A 17 -22.54 14.72 1.54
C LEU A 17 -21.34 15.58 2.01
N LEU A 18 -21.58 16.85 2.40
CA LEU A 18 -20.53 17.77 2.84
C LEU A 18 -20.13 17.54 4.32
N ASP A 19 -21.11 17.38 5.21
CA ASP A 19 -20.89 17.31 6.66
C ASP A 19 -20.49 15.90 7.11
N HIS A 20 -20.92 14.86 6.38
CA HIS A 20 -20.67 13.45 6.70
C HIS A 20 -20.10 12.63 5.51
N PRO A 21 -18.98 13.07 4.91
CA PRO A 21 -18.49 12.46 3.66
C PRO A 21 -18.06 10.98 3.81
N ILE A 22 -17.68 10.54 5.00
CA ILE A 22 -17.33 9.13 5.27
C ILE A 22 -18.57 8.24 5.26
N ASP A 23 -19.64 8.68 5.92
CA ASP A 23 -20.88 7.91 5.99
C ASP A 23 -21.60 7.93 4.63
N ALA A 24 -21.53 9.07 3.93
CA ALA A 24 -22.03 9.20 2.57
C ALA A 24 -21.30 8.25 1.61
N ALA A 25 -19.96 8.17 1.66
CA ALA A 25 -19.19 7.24 0.85
C ALA A 25 -19.63 5.80 1.11
N ARG A 26 -19.73 5.37 2.38
CA ARG A 26 -20.18 4.01 2.73
C ARG A 26 -21.59 3.68 2.26
N LEU A 27 -22.49 4.67 2.32
CA LEU A 27 -23.86 4.48 1.83
C LEU A 27 -23.88 4.30 0.32
N ILE A 28 -23.14 5.13 -0.42
CA ILE A 28 -23.03 5.06 -1.88
C ILE A 28 -22.36 3.74 -2.31
N GLU A 29 -21.29 3.30 -1.62
CA GLU A 29 -20.62 2.01 -1.83
C GLU A 29 -21.53 0.79 -1.61
N SER A 30 -22.64 0.94 -0.88
CA SER A 30 -23.62 -0.13 -0.68
C SER A 30 -24.63 -0.27 -1.82
N LEU A 31 -24.65 0.66 -2.77
CA LEU A 31 -25.51 0.67 -3.94
C LEU A 31 -24.80 0.05 -5.15
N ASP A 32 -25.59 -0.37 -6.15
CA ASP A 32 -25.06 -0.71 -7.45
C ASP A 32 -24.52 0.54 -8.15
N GLY A 33 -23.47 0.41 -8.97
CA GLY A 33 -22.80 1.55 -9.58
C GLY A 33 -23.72 2.44 -10.44
N LEU A 34 -24.73 1.85 -11.09
CA LEU A 34 -25.72 2.58 -11.87
C LEU A 34 -26.70 3.36 -10.98
N ASP A 35 -27.19 2.73 -9.91
CA ASP A 35 -28.11 3.37 -8.95
C ASP A 35 -27.41 4.52 -8.21
N ALA A 36 -26.15 4.32 -7.84
CA ALA A 36 -25.33 5.36 -7.24
C ALA A 36 -25.10 6.55 -8.19
N ALA A 37 -24.82 6.28 -9.47
CA ALA A 37 -24.65 7.33 -10.47
C ALA A 37 -25.93 8.15 -10.68
N GLU A 38 -27.11 7.52 -10.72
CA GLU A 38 -28.39 8.20 -10.85
C GLU A 38 -28.65 9.18 -9.69
N ILE A 39 -28.33 8.77 -8.46
CA ILE A 39 -28.47 9.63 -7.26
C ILE A 39 -27.51 10.81 -7.30
N LEU A 40 -26.31 10.61 -7.83
CA LEU A 40 -25.22 11.59 -7.82
C LEU A 40 -25.22 12.50 -9.05
N GLU A 41 -25.92 12.16 -10.14
CA GLU A 41 -25.93 12.86 -11.41
C GLU A 41 -26.20 14.37 -11.27
N ASN A 42 -27.10 14.75 -10.37
CA ASN A 42 -27.50 16.16 -10.20
C ASN A 42 -26.71 16.89 -9.11
N GLN A 43 -25.73 16.26 -8.47
CA GLN A 43 -24.94 16.87 -7.42
C GLN A 43 -23.76 17.68 -7.99
N ALA A 44 -23.49 18.84 -7.36
CA ALA A 44 -22.35 19.65 -7.75
C ALA A 44 -21.02 18.95 -7.44
N VAL A 45 -20.01 19.09 -8.31
CA VAL A 45 -18.69 18.49 -8.14
C VAL A 45 -18.05 18.83 -6.81
N ASP A 46 -18.14 20.08 -6.36
CA ASP A 46 -17.63 20.54 -5.04
C ASP A 46 -18.22 19.74 -3.87
N THR A 47 -19.46 19.26 -4.01
CA THR A 47 -20.15 18.45 -3.01
C THR A 47 -19.67 17.00 -3.04
N LEU A 48 -19.33 16.50 -4.21
CA LEU A 48 -18.89 15.12 -4.43
C LEU A 48 -17.42 14.90 -4.05
N LEU A 49 -16.56 15.88 -4.20
CA LEU A 49 -15.12 15.75 -3.95
C LEU A 49 -14.75 15.19 -2.57
N PRO A 50 -15.34 15.68 -1.44
CA PRO A 50 -15.06 15.12 -0.11
C PRO A 50 -15.44 13.66 0.01
N VAL A 51 -16.52 13.25 -0.64
CA VAL A 51 -17.01 11.86 -0.66
C VAL A 51 -16.08 10.99 -1.49
N TRP A 52 -15.73 11.44 -2.71
CA TRP A 52 -14.82 10.71 -3.62
C TRP A 52 -13.46 10.42 -2.98
N ARG A 53 -12.90 11.38 -2.25
CA ARG A 53 -11.64 11.18 -1.50
C ARG A 53 -11.71 10.09 -0.43
N ARG A 54 -12.92 9.71 -0.01
CA ARG A 54 -13.18 8.68 1.03
C ARG A 54 -13.65 7.36 0.46
N MET A 55 -14.09 7.36 -0.80
CA MET A 55 -14.67 6.21 -1.48
C MET A 55 -13.62 5.14 -1.78
N LEU A 56 -14.06 3.89 -1.73
CA LEU A 56 -13.25 2.75 -2.18
C LEU A 56 -12.93 2.92 -3.67
N PRO A 57 -11.66 2.74 -4.07
CA PRO A 57 -11.25 3.02 -5.45
C PRO A 57 -12.00 2.19 -6.50
N GLY A 58 -12.41 0.94 -6.17
CA GLY A 58 -13.18 0.07 -7.07
C GLY A 58 -14.56 0.62 -7.38
N ASP A 59 -15.32 0.90 -6.31
CA ASP A 59 -16.68 1.40 -6.42
C ASP A 59 -16.69 2.80 -7.04
N GLY A 60 -15.73 3.66 -6.64
CA GLY A 60 -15.56 4.97 -7.25
C GLY A 60 -15.23 4.94 -8.74
N ALA A 61 -14.45 3.96 -9.20
CA ALA A 61 -14.15 3.78 -10.64
C ALA A 61 -15.39 3.31 -11.41
N GLU A 62 -16.18 2.40 -10.85
CA GLU A 62 -17.43 1.91 -11.45
C GLU A 62 -18.46 3.04 -11.57
N ILE A 63 -18.65 3.82 -10.52
CA ILE A 63 -19.56 4.95 -10.50
C ILE A 63 -19.10 6.06 -11.48
N LEU A 64 -17.80 6.38 -11.52
CA LEU A 64 -17.24 7.34 -12.48
C LEU A 64 -17.54 6.95 -13.94
N ASN A 65 -17.51 5.66 -14.24
CA ASN A 65 -17.83 5.15 -15.57
C ASN A 65 -19.34 5.17 -15.87
N ALA A 66 -20.19 5.15 -14.83
CA ALA A 66 -21.63 5.22 -14.94
C ALA A 66 -22.20 6.65 -14.93
N LEU A 67 -21.45 7.62 -14.40
CA LEU A 67 -21.83 9.04 -14.38
C LEU A 67 -21.82 9.64 -15.80
N PRO A 68 -22.62 10.71 -16.03
CA PRO A 68 -22.53 11.49 -17.27
C PRO A 68 -21.10 11.98 -17.53
N ASP A 69 -20.64 11.89 -18.78
CA ASP A 69 -19.27 12.24 -19.18
C ASP A 69 -18.81 13.60 -18.65
N ALA A 70 -19.65 14.63 -18.76
CA ALA A 70 -19.31 15.99 -18.31
C ALA A 70 -19.06 16.07 -16.80
N GLN A 71 -19.80 15.30 -16.00
CA GLN A 71 -19.66 15.29 -14.54
C GLN A 71 -18.47 14.45 -14.11
N SER A 72 -18.26 13.29 -14.74
CA SER A 72 -17.08 12.43 -14.53
C SER A 72 -15.79 13.18 -14.84
N ASP A 73 -15.74 13.85 -16.00
CA ASP A 73 -14.58 14.64 -16.44
C ASP A 73 -14.30 15.82 -15.48
N ALA A 74 -15.35 16.54 -15.06
CA ALA A 74 -15.21 17.63 -14.11
C ALA A 74 -14.72 17.14 -12.72
N LEU A 75 -15.20 15.99 -12.28
CA LEU A 75 -14.79 15.40 -10.99
C LEU A 75 -13.31 14.98 -11.02
N ILE A 76 -12.87 14.34 -12.11
CA ILE A 76 -11.46 13.96 -12.29
C ILE A 76 -10.55 15.19 -12.39
N ALA A 77 -11.00 16.26 -13.06
CA ALA A 77 -10.24 17.49 -13.20
C ALA A 77 -10.00 18.21 -11.86
N GLU A 78 -10.96 18.13 -10.92
CA GLU A 78 -10.85 18.73 -9.60
C GLU A 78 -10.09 17.88 -8.58
N LEU A 79 -10.01 16.56 -8.78
CA LEU A 79 -9.18 15.68 -7.98
C LEU A 79 -7.70 16.03 -8.18
N LEU A 80 -6.87 15.75 -7.16
CA LEU A 80 -5.44 15.78 -7.36
C LEU A 80 -5.03 14.65 -8.30
N PRO A 81 -4.01 14.82 -9.17
CA PRO A 81 -3.65 13.81 -10.17
C PRO A 81 -3.39 12.42 -9.57
N HIS A 82 -2.77 12.33 -8.39
CA HIS A 82 -2.55 11.05 -7.71
C HIS A 82 -3.85 10.46 -7.12
N GLU A 83 -4.82 11.32 -6.72
CA GLU A 83 -6.15 10.87 -6.30
C GLU A 83 -6.94 10.32 -7.49
N ALA A 84 -6.91 11.01 -8.63
CA ALA A 84 -7.55 10.56 -9.87
C ALA A 84 -6.98 9.22 -10.34
N LEU A 85 -5.66 9.01 -10.25
CA LEU A 85 -5.00 7.76 -10.60
C LEU A 85 -5.51 6.55 -9.81
N ARG A 86 -5.96 6.72 -8.56
CA ARG A 86 -6.51 5.63 -7.75
C ARG A 86 -7.73 4.99 -8.43
N PHE A 87 -8.54 5.77 -9.11
CA PHE A 87 -9.73 5.32 -9.82
C PHE A 87 -9.38 4.88 -11.25
N LEU A 88 -8.63 5.69 -11.99
CA LEU A 88 -8.28 5.41 -13.38
C LEU A 88 -7.47 4.12 -13.57
N ASN A 89 -6.61 3.76 -12.62
CA ASN A 89 -5.87 2.50 -12.67
C ASN A 89 -6.76 1.26 -12.55
N LEU A 90 -8.01 1.41 -12.10
CA LEU A 90 -8.96 0.32 -11.89
C LEU A 90 -9.94 0.13 -13.04
N MET A 91 -10.03 1.12 -13.91
CA MET A 91 -10.84 1.08 -15.11
C MET A 91 -10.17 0.21 -16.18
N LYS A 92 -10.98 -0.29 -17.10
CA LYS A 92 -10.46 -0.94 -18.31
C LYS A 92 -9.67 0.08 -19.14
N GLU A 93 -8.75 -0.42 -19.96
CA GLU A 93 -7.86 0.42 -20.76
C GLU A 93 -8.63 1.35 -21.69
N ASP A 94 -9.66 0.84 -22.36
CA ASP A 94 -10.56 1.59 -23.25
C ASP A 94 -11.36 2.67 -22.50
N GLU A 95 -11.90 2.36 -21.34
CA GLU A 95 -12.64 3.32 -20.50
C GLU A 95 -11.74 4.46 -20.02
N ARG A 96 -10.53 4.11 -19.52
CA ARG A 96 -9.53 5.07 -19.07
C ARG A 96 -9.06 5.99 -20.20
N GLU A 97 -8.75 5.44 -21.38
CA GLU A 97 -8.33 6.23 -22.53
C GLU A 97 -9.42 7.20 -22.97
N ASN A 98 -10.68 6.78 -23.00
CA ASN A 98 -11.80 7.66 -23.33
C ASN A 98 -11.90 8.86 -22.40
N ILE A 99 -11.74 8.65 -21.08
CA ILE A 99 -11.74 9.76 -20.10
C ILE A 99 -10.54 10.69 -20.35
N LEU A 100 -9.34 10.14 -20.49
CA LEU A 100 -8.12 10.95 -20.71
C LEU A 100 -8.19 11.79 -22.00
N LEU A 101 -8.88 11.31 -23.04
CA LEU A 101 -9.09 12.04 -24.29
C LEU A 101 -10.09 13.21 -24.16
N ARG A 102 -11.05 13.12 -23.23
CA ARG A 102 -12.06 14.17 -23.01
C ARG A 102 -11.57 15.29 -22.08
N LEU A 103 -10.60 14.98 -21.20
CA LEU A 103 -10.04 15.95 -20.25
C LEU A 103 -9.28 17.08 -20.94
N ASP A 104 -9.13 18.20 -20.23
CA ASP A 104 -8.21 19.27 -20.65
C ASP A 104 -6.81 18.69 -20.92
N PRO A 105 -6.18 19.03 -22.06
CA PRO A 105 -4.88 18.48 -22.44
C PRO A 105 -3.80 18.60 -21.35
N LYS A 106 -3.81 19.67 -20.55
CA LYS A 106 -2.84 19.85 -19.45
C LYS A 106 -3.06 18.86 -18.33
N ILE A 107 -4.33 18.62 -17.94
CA ILE A 107 -4.68 17.67 -16.89
C ILE A 107 -4.36 16.24 -17.34
N SER A 108 -4.72 15.91 -18.58
CA SER A 108 -4.42 14.62 -19.18
C SER A 108 -2.90 14.37 -19.23
N GLU A 109 -2.10 15.36 -19.65
CA GLU A 109 -0.64 15.28 -19.67
C GLU A 109 -0.04 15.07 -18.26
N GLU A 110 -0.53 15.79 -17.25
CA GLU A 110 -0.12 15.61 -15.84
C GLU A 110 -0.40 14.19 -15.37
N ILE A 111 -1.60 13.67 -15.61
CA ILE A 111 -2.00 12.30 -15.23
C ILE A 111 -1.13 11.27 -15.99
N CYS A 112 -0.98 11.39 -17.29
CA CYS A 112 -0.15 10.51 -18.11
C CYS A 112 1.31 10.51 -17.66
N LYS A 113 1.85 11.68 -17.29
CA LYS A 113 3.19 11.80 -16.74
C LYS A 113 3.34 11.01 -15.44
N LEU A 114 2.38 11.10 -14.52
CA LEU A 114 2.39 10.30 -13.31
C LEU A 114 2.27 8.80 -13.61
N MET A 115 1.47 8.42 -14.60
CA MET A 115 1.34 7.03 -15.05
C MET A 115 2.63 6.46 -15.63
N SER A 116 3.50 7.29 -16.18
CA SER A 116 4.79 6.85 -16.74
C SER A 116 5.81 6.45 -15.69
N TYR A 117 5.65 6.86 -14.44
CA TYR A 117 6.51 6.42 -13.34
C TYR A 117 6.22 4.98 -12.92
N PRO A 118 7.23 4.22 -12.46
CA PRO A 118 7.02 2.89 -11.87
C PRO A 118 5.99 2.93 -10.71
N GLU A 119 5.16 1.90 -10.58
CA GLU A 119 4.08 1.85 -9.58
C GLU A 119 4.57 2.04 -8.14
N THR A 120 5.76 1.51 -7.82
CA THR A 120 6.38 1.58 -6.50
C THR A 120 7.23 2.84 -6.28
N SER A 121 7.24 3.78 -7.23
CA SER A 121 8.08 4.98 -7.14
C SER A 121 7.33 6.17 -6.56
N THR A 122 8.09 7.06 -5.94
CA THR A 122 7.61 8.34 -5.39
C THR A 122 6.91 9.20 -6.44
N GLY A 123 7.38 9.16 -7.70
CA GLY A 123 6.81 9.91 -8.82
C GLY A 123 5.34 9.56 -9.10
N ARG A 124 4.92 8.33 -8.82
CA ARG A 124 3.54 7.89 -8.99
C ARG A 124 2.55 8.55 -8.02
N MET A 125 3.04 8.97 -6.85
CA MET A 125 2.25 9.47 -5.73
C MET A 125 2.43 10.96 -5.47
N LEU A 126 3.28 11.64 -6.25
CA LEU A 126 3.54 13.06 -6.03
C LEU A 126 2.33 13.91 -6.37
N ASN A 127 2.18 15.00 -5.63
CA ASN A 127 1.27 16.08 -6.00
C ASN A 127 2.04 17.10 -6.85
N PRO A 128 1.76 17.23 -8.17
CA PRO A 128 2.45 18.17 -9.03
C PRO A 128 1.95 19.62 -8.85
N LYS A 129 0.79 19.82 -8.20
CA LYS A 129 0.20 21.16 -7.97
C LYS A 129 0.98 21.93 -6.89
N VAL A 130 2.29 22.13 -7.11
CA VAL A 130 3.16 22.93 -6.24
C VAL A 130 3.29 24.32 -6.82
N MET A 131 3.26 25.33 -5.97
CA MET A 131 3.53 26.71 -6.35
C MET A 131 4.93 27.12 -5.87
N PRO A 132 5.95 26.99 -6.72
CA PRO A 132 7.27 27.49 -6.38
C PRO A 132 7.29 29.01 -6.52
N PHE A 133 8.12 29.66 -5.68
CA PHE A 133 8.36 31.08 -5.72
C PHE A 133 9.86 31.37 -5.91
N ARG A 134 10.18 32.58 -6.31
CA ARG A 134 11.56 33.07 -6.34
C ARG A 134 11.89 33.79 -5.03
N ALA A 135 13.16 33.79 -4.65
CA ALA A 135 13.62 34.43 -3.42
C ALA A 135 13.36 35.94 -3.37
N SER A 136 13.26 36.59 -4.54
CA SER A 136 13.02 38.04 -4.67
C SER A 136 11.56 38.47 -4.47
N VAL A 137 10.61 37.53 -4.39
CA VAL A 137 9.19 37.84 -4.18
C VAL A 137 8.96 38.25 -2.73
N THR A 138 8.08 39.22 -2.51
CA THR A 138 7.71 39.68 -1.16
C THR A 138 6.67 38.75 -0.51
N VAL A 139 6.58 38.79 0.80
CA VAL A 139 5.57 38.03 1.57
C VAL A 139 4.15 38.42 1.13
N GLU A 140 3.89 39.73 0.92
CA GLU A 140 2.58 40.24 0.49
C GLU A 140 2.18 39.70 -0.89
N ASP A 141 3.09 39.73 -1.87
CA ASP A 141 2.86 39.21 -3.21
C ASP A 141 2.61 37.70 -3.21
N ALA A 142 3.37 36.96 -2.41
CA ALA A 142 3.20 35.51 -2.25
C ALA A 142 1.82 35.19 -1.64
N LEU A 143 1.42 35.87 -0.56
CA LEU A 143 0.13 35.68 0.09
C LEU A 143 -1.04 36.08 -0.83
N SER A 144 -0.89 37.17 -1.62
CA SER A 144 -1.89 37.55 -2.61
C SER A 144 -2.10 36.49 -3.67
N THR A 145 -1.00 35.90 -4.17
CA THR A 145 -1.02 34.81 -5.15
C THR A 145 -1.70 33.56 -4.58
N LEU A 146 -1.39 33.19 -3.33
CA LEU A 146 -1.99 32.05 -2.64
C LEU A 146 -3.50 32.23 -2.45
N ARG A 147 -3.93 33.44 -2.05
CA ARG A 147 -5.35 33.80 -1.89
C ARG A 147 -6.09 33.73 -3.23
N ALA A 148 -5.52 34.29 -4.29
CA ALA A 148 -6.11 34.26 -5.63
C ALA A 148 -6.33 32.84 -6.15
N LYS A 149 -5.42 31.93 -5.83
CA LYS A 149 -5.50 30.49 -6.21
C LYS A 149 -6.26 29.63 -5.19
N LYS A 150 -6.86 30.22 -4.15
CA LYS A 150 -7.58 29.49 -3.08
C LYS A 150 -6.77 28.32 -2.49
N ALA A 151 -5.48 28.53 -2.31
CA ALA A 151 -4.56 27.48 -1.87
C ALA A 151 -4.68 27.25 -0.35
N THR A 152 -5.60 26.39 0.07
CA THR A 152 -5.98 26.18 1.48
C THR A 152 -5.17 25.13 2.23
N GLN A 153 -4.42 24.28 1.55
CA GLN A 153 -3.73 23.14 2.17
C GLN A 153 -2.20 23.27 2.14
N ILE A 154 -1.66 24.46 1.89
CA ILE A 154 -0.21 24.69 1.81
C ILE A 154 0.35 24.89 3.20
N ARG A 155 1.34 24.06 3.58
CA ARG A 155 2.06 24.16 4.87
C ARG A 155 3.37 24.94 4.75
N GLY A 156 3.94 24.97 3.56
CA GLY A 156 5.17 25.68 3.24
C GLY A 156 5.30 25.98 1.77
N LEU A 157 6.15 26.93 1.45
CA LEU A 157 6.50 27.30 0.08
C LEU A 157 7.90 26.79 -0.24
N PHE A 158 8.12 26.47 -1.51
CA PHE A 158 9.44 26.11 -2.02
C PHE A 158 9.97 27.22 -2.90
N LEU A 159 11.25 27.57 -2.70
CA LEU A 159 11.93 28.53 -3.52
C LEU A 159 12.79 27.82 -4.57
N ILE A 160 12.73 28.37 -5.77
CA ILE A 160 13.49 27.88 -6.93
C ILE A 160 14.37 28.98 -7.51
N ASP A 161 15.44 28.56 -8.20
CA ASP A 161 16.29 29.44 -8.99
C ASP A 161 15.70 29.72 -10.39
N ASP A 162 16.49 30.38 -11.23
CA ASP A 162 16.09 30.69 -12.60
C ASP A 162 16.01 29.47 -13.52
N GLU A 163 16.63 28.35 -13.11
CA GLU A 163 16.61 27.05 -13.80
C GLU A 163 15.52 26.12 -13.25
N ASN A 164 14.64 26.60 -12.35
CA ASN A 164 13.61 25.87 -11.62
C ASN A 164 14.15 24.78 -10.67
N LYS A 165 15.43 24.87 -10.27
CA LYS A 165 15.99 23.97 -9.27
C LYS A 165 15.58 24.38 -7.87
N LEU A 166 15.36 23.41 -7.01
CA LEU A 166 14.96 23.61 -5.61
C LEU A 166 16.15 24.18 -4.81
N ILE A 167 15.95 25.37 -4.19
CA ILE A 167 16.97 26.02 -3.37
C ILE A 167 16.65 25.89 -1.88
N SER A 168 15.43 26.30 -1.49
CA SER A 168 15.05 26.46 -0.09
C SER A 168 13.54 26.29 0.13
N ARG A 169 13.15 26.29 1.40
CA ARG A 169 11.74 26.25 1.82
C ARG A 169 11.45 27.32 2.84
N ILE A 170 10.17 27.73 2.90
CA ILE A 170 9.64 28.66 3.89
C ILE A 170 8.41 28.04 4.51
N PHE A 171 8.26 28.13 5.81
CA PHE A 171 7.03 27.72 6.47
C PHE A 171 6.00 28.85 6.44
N ILE A 172 4.75 28.53 6.24
CA ILE A 172 3.64 29.52 6.28
C ILE A 172 3.62 30.30 7.58
N GLN A 173 4.02 29.66 8.69
CA GLN A 173 4.09 30.29 10.01
C GLN A 173 5.13 31.42 10.04
N ASP A 174 6.28 31.24 9.43
CA ASP A 174 7.34 32.25 9.35
C ASP A 174 6.85 33.46 8.52
N MET A 175 6.12 33.22 7.43
CA MET A 175 5.51 34.28 6.61
C MET A 175 4.41 35.05 7.35
N ALA A 176 3.61 34.36 8.18
CA ALA A 176 2.53 34.99 8.94
C ALA A 176 3.05 35.96 10.02
N LEU A 177 4.30 35.76 10.47
CA LEU A 177 4.96 36.60 11.47
C LEU A 177 5.84 37.72 10.86
N ALA A 178 6.12 37.65 9.56
CA ALA A 178 6.98 38.60 8.86
C ALA A 178 6.21 39.81 8.36
N ALA A 179 6.93 40.93 8.13
CA ALA A 179 6.36 42.11 7.49
C ALA A 179 6.06 41.82 6.00
N GLY A 180 5.04 42.44 5.43
CA GLY A 180 4.60 42.21 4.07
C GLY A 180 5.65 42.51 2.98
N ASP A 181 6.53 43.47 3.26
CA ASP A 181 7.64 43.88 2.38
C ASP A 181 8.90 43.02 2.49
N THR A 182 8.93 42.08 3.43
CA THR A 182 10.06 41.16 3.60
C THR A 182 10.19 40.25 2.38
N HIS A 183 11.40 40.06 1.85
CA HIS A 183 11.63 39.12 0.77
C HIS A 183 11.59 37.65 1.25
N LEU A 184 11.04 36.79 0.45
CA LEU A 184 10.96 35.35 0.77
C LEU A 184 12.35 34.74 1.01
N GLY A 185 13.38 35.25 0.34
CA GLY A 185 14.76 34.82 0.53
C GLY A 185 15.28 35.00 1.96
N ASP A 186 14.80 36.06 2.67
CA ASP A 186 15.23 36.37 4.03
C ASP A 186 14.64 35.40 5.08
N LEU A 187 13.51 34.78 4.76
CA LEU A 187 12.83 33.78 5.59
C LEU A 187 13.22 32.34 5.20
N ALA A 188 14.02 32.19 4.16
CA ALA A 188 14.32 30.92 3.55
C ALA A 188 15.20 30.03 4.46
N ARG A 189 14.80 28.78 4.58
CA ARG A 189 15.60 27.74 5.23
C ARG A 189 16.10 26.76 4.19
N PRO A 190 17.38 26.34 4.24
CA PRO A 190 17.90 25.37 3.28
C PRO A 190 17.09 24.08 3.30
N VAL A 191 16.83 23.53 2.13
CA VAL A 191 16.22 22.19 2.02
C VAL A 191 17.34 21.18 2.18
N THR A 192 17.36 20.52 3.33
CA THR A 192 18.35 19.48 3.65
C THR A 192 17.98 18.12 3.07
N GLU A 193 16.70 17.93 2.78
CA GLU A 193 16.16 16.66 2.30
C GLU A 193 15.13 16.88 1.20
N TYR A 194 15.33 16.20 0.12
CA TYR A 194 14.45 16.10 -1.03
C TYR A 194 14.52 14.67 -1.58
N VAL A 195 13.54 14.30 -2.36
CA VAL A 195 13.40 12.95 -2.89
C VAL A 195 13.44 12.98 -4.42
N ASN A 196 14.08 11.98 -5.03
CA ASN A 196 13.98 11.80 -6.47
C ASN A 196 12.67 11.09 -6.83
N ALA A 197 12.04 11.47 -7.95
CA ALA A 197 10.81 10.85 -8.43
C ALA A 197 10.91 9.33 -8.63
N LEU A 198 12.10 8.81 -8.90
CA LEU A 198 12.34 7.37 -9.08
C LEU A 198 12.70 6.65 -7.77
N ALA A 199 12.76 7.35 -6.64
CA ALA A 199 13.03 6.73 -5.34
C ALA A 199 11.88 5.78 -4.96
N PRO A 200 12.19 4.61 -4.34
CA PRO A 200 11.16 3.72 -3.83
C PRO A 200 10.31 4.39 -2.75
N ALA A 201 9.01 4.14 -2.77
CA ALA A 201 8.06 4.69 -1.79
C ALA A 201 8.45 4.36 -0.34
N GLU A 202 8.96 3.16 -0.07
CA GLU A 202 9.40 2.71 1.24
C GLU A 202 10.54 3.58 1.82
N GLU A 203 11.50 3.97 0.97
CA GLU A 203 12.63 4.82 1.39
C GLU A 203 12.14 6.21 1.82
N VAL A 204 11.15 6.72 1.11
CA VAL A 204 10.55 8.03 1.39
C VAL A 204 9.66 8.00 2.63
N ALA A 205 8.94 6.92 2.84
CA ALA A 205 8.17 6.71 4.07
C ALA A 205 9.06 6.77 5.31
N ASP A 206 10.25 6.15 5.26
CA ASP A 206 11.23 6.22 6.34
C ASP A 206 11.76 7.63 6.61
N MET A 207 11.98 8.40 5.55
CA MET A 207 12.46 9.78 5.68
C MET A 207 11.38 10.66 6.33
N LEU A 208 10.11 10.47 5.96
CA LEU A 208 8.99 11.22 6.52
C LEU A 208 8.75 10.87 8.00
N ASP A 209 8.87 9.58 8.35
CA ASP A 209 8.63 9.11 9.72
C ASP A 209 9.72 9.57 10.69
N LYS A 210 11.00 9.46 10.30
CA LYS A 210 12.14 9.83 11.15
C LYS A 210 12.09 11.27 11.65
N ASP A 211 11.67 12.18 10.79
CA ASP A 211 11.69 13.62 11.07
C ASP A 211 10.30 14.20 11.39
N SER A 212 9.28 13.34 11.52
CA SER A 212 7.88 13.75 11.72
C SER A 212 7.44 14.84 10.72
N ARG A 213 7.90 14.73 9.48
CA ARG A 213 7.61 15.71 8.43
C ARG A 213 6.28 15.44 7.79
N ALA A 214 5.56 16.49 7.49
CA ALA A 214 4.25 16.39 6.85
C ALA A 214 4.36 16.22 5.33
N ASP A 215 5.44 16.71 4.72
CA ASP A 215 5.67 16.74 3.28
C ASP A 215 7.17 16.81 2.93
N LEU A 216 7.53 16.27 1.77
CA LEU A 216 8.87 16.34 1.18
C LEU A 216 8.79 16.82 -0.27
N PRO A 217 9.69 17.71 -0.71
CA PRO A 217 9.79 18.09 -2.11
C PRO A 217 10.36 16.96 -2.95
N VAL A 218 9.80 16.77 -4.13
CA VAL A 218 10.24 15.79 -5.11
C VAL A 218 10.91 16.51 -6.27
N VAL A 219 12.10 16.07 -6.61
CA VAL A 219 12.88 16.62 -7.71
C VAL A 219 13.12 15.59 -8.81
N ASP A 220 13.33 16.07 -10.01
CA ASP A 220 13.80 15.23 -11.11
C ASP A 220 15.31 14.94 -11.03
N ILE A 221 15.84 14.27 -12.05
CA ILE A 221 17.29 13.96 -12.16
C ILE A 221 18.17 15.21 -12.32
N GLU A 222 17.60 16.33 -12.74
CA GLU A 222 18.28 17.61 -12.93
C GLU A 222 18.21 18.50 -11.67
N GLY A 223 17.47 18.08 -10.64
CA GLY A 223 17.24 18.81 -9.39
C GLY A 223 16.11 19.85 -9.47
N LYS A 224 15.31 19.84 -10.55
CA LYS A 224 14.13 20.69 -10.69
C LYS A 224 13.01 20.19 -9.82
N LEU A 225 12.31 21.11 -9.16
CA LEU A 225 11.13 20.78 -8.37
C LEU A 225 9.97 20.36 -9.28
N ILE A 226 9.50 19.12 -9.13
CA ILE A 226 8.40 18.57 -9.93
C ILE A 226 7.12 18.33 -9.13
N GLY A 227 7.21 18.36 -7.80
CA GLY A 227 6.04 18.17 -6.95
C GLY A 227 6.40 18.01 -5.49
N VAL A 228 5.41 17.63 -4.70
CA VAL A 228 5.54 17.35 -3.27
C VAL A 228 4.84 16.04 -2.96
N ILE A 229 5.42 15.25 -2.05
CA ILE A 229 4.77 14.07 -1.51
C ILE A 229 4.40 14.30 -0.05
N SER A 230 3.16 13.95 0.31
CA SER A 230 2.68 14.08 1.67
C SER A 230 2.82 12.77 2.46
N TYR A 231 3.01 12.88 3.78
CA TYR A 231 3.02 11.73 4.69
C TYR A 231 1.76 10.87 4.56
N ALA A 232 0.60 11.50 4.43
CA ALA A 232 -0.67 10.78 4.31
C ALA A 232 -0.75 9.91 3.04
N ALA A 233 -0.30 10.44 1.88
CA ALA A 233 -0.26 9.68 0.63
C ALA A 233 0.72 8.50 0.73
N MET A 234 1.86 8.71 1.39
CA MET A 234 2.89 7.70 1.56
C MET A 234 2.47 6.56 2.49
N VAL A 235 1.87 6.88 3.66
CA VAL A 235 1.39 5.85 4.61
C VAL A 235 0.35 4.95 3.94
N HIS A 236 -0.56 5.54 3.17
CA HIS A 236 -1.58 4.76 2.46
C HIS A 236 -0.95 3.78 1.46
N SER A 237 0.01 4.23 0.67
CA SER A 237 0.71 3.38 -0.30
C SER A 237 1.49 2.23 0.36
N VAL A 238 2.23 2.53 1.43
CA VAL A 238 3.00 1.49 2.15
C VAL A 238 2.07 0.44 2.78
N GLN A 239 0.89 0.85 3.27
CA GLN A 239 -0.11 -0.09 3.77
C GLN A 239 -0.70 -0.96 2.66
N GLU A 240 -1.00 -0.39 1.49
CA GLU A 240 -1.47 -1.14 0.32
C GLU A 240 -0.42 -2.16 -0.15
N ASP A 241 0.85 -1.76 -0.24
CA ASP A 241 1.95 -2.65 -0.62
C ASP A 241 2.14 -3.80 0.38
N ALA A 242 2.08 -3.51 1.68
CA ALA A 242 2.18 -4.54 2.72
C ALA A 242 1.03 -5.55 2.64
N MET A 243 -0.19 -5.09 2.35
CA MET A 243 -1.34 -5.99 2.15
C MET A 243 -1.21 -6.82 0.86
N ALA A 244 -0.73 -6.21 -0.23
CA ALA A 244 -0.47 -6.90 -1.48
C ALA A 244 0.61 -7.99 -1.33
N ASP A 245 1.65 -7.73 -0.52
CA ASP A 245 2.67 -8.72 -0.22
C ASP A 245 2.12 -9.90 0.59
N MET A 246 1.22 -9.66 1.55
CA MET A 246 0.51 -10.75 2.24
C MET A 246 -0.32 -11.63 1.28
N GLN A 247 -1.01 -11.04 0.29
CA GLN A 247 -1.76 -11.78 -0.72
C GLN A 247 -0.84 -12.69 -1.56
N THR A 248 0.31 -12.18 -1.98
CA THR A 248 1.25 -12.96 -2.80
C THR A 248 1.81 -14.18 -2.08
N MET A 249 1.94 -14.12 -0.76
CA MET A 249 2.43 -15.25 0.05
C MET A 249 1.48 -16.44 0.10
N VAL A 250 0.17 -16.17 0.02
CA VAL A 250 -0.83 -17.24 -0.08
C VAL A 250 -1.12 -17.65 -1.53
N GLY A 251 -0.35 -17.08 -2.48
CA GLY A 251 -0.45 -17.40 -3.91
C GLY A 251 -1.55 -16.63 -4.65
N ALA A 252 -2.12 -15.58 -4.04
CA ALA A 252 -2.97 -14.63 -4.74
C ALA A 252 -2.13 -13.52 -5.40
N SER A 253 -2.58 -13.01 -6.53
CA SER A 253 -1.90 -11.92 -7.23
C SER A 253 -2.18 -10.56 -6.57
N LYS A 254 -1.20 -9.64 -6.57
CA LYS A 254 -1.40 -8.24 -6.17
C LYS A 254 -2.53 -7.55 -6.96
N ASP A 255 -2.69 -7.95 -8.23
CA ASP A 255 -3.69 -7.37 -9.13
C ASP A 255 -5.08 -7.97 -8.92
N GLU A 256 -5.20 -9.04 -8.10
CA GLU A 256 -6.46 -9.73 -7.89
C GLU A 256 -7.28 -9.06 -6.79
N ARG A 257 -8.54 -8.79 -7.09
CA ARG A 257 -9.51 -8.16 -6.19
C ARG A 257 -10.66 -9.11 -5.90
N ALA A 258 -11.43 -8.79 -4.87
CA ALA A 258 -12.58 -9.61 -4.46
C ALA A 258 -13.60 -9.84 -5.59
N LEU A 259 -13.78 -8.86 -6.47
CA LEU A 259 -14.71 -8.92 -7.60
C LEU A 259 -14.02 -9.18 -8.96
N SER A 260 -12.74 -9.59 -8.98
CA SER A 260 -12.06 -9.98 -10.21
C SER A 260 -12.77 -11.14 -10.90
N SER A 261 -12.74 -11.18 -12.24
CA SER A 261 -13.35 -12.28 -12.99
C SER A 261 -12.74 -13.63 -12.59
N PRO A 262 -13.54 -14.71 -12.52
CA PRO A 262 -13.04 -16.03 -12.14
C PRO A 262 -11.91 -16.54 -13.03
N PHE A 263 -11.96 -16.25 -14.34
CA PHE A 263 -10.93 -16.64 -15.27
C PHE A 263 -9.59 -15.93 -15.01
N PHE A 264 -9.64 -14.63 -14.67
CA PHE A 264 -8.45 -13.87 -14.28
C PHE A 264 -7.83 -14.46 -13.00
N ALA A 265 -8.65 -14.71 -11.97
CA ALA A 265 -8.20 -15.30 -10.71
C ALA A 265 -7.53 -16.67 -10.92
N VAL A 266 -8.15 -17.56 -11.71
CA VAL A 266 -7.59 -18.88 -12.05
C VAL A 266 -6.24 -18.73 -12.76
N LYS A 267 -6.14 -17.88 -13.78
CA LYS A 267 -4.89 -17.65 -14.52
C LYS A 267 -3.75 -17.20 -13.61
N LYS A 268 -4.06 -16.35 -12.61
CA LYS A 268 -3.05 -15.81 -11.69
C LYS A 268 -2.66 -16.80 -10.59
N ARG A 269 -3.62 -17.58 -10.04
CA ARG A 269 -3.38 -18.53 -8.93
C ARG A 269 -2.83 -19.89 -9.40
N LEU A 270 -3.17 -20.31 -10.62
CA LEU A 270 -2.82 -21.65 -11.13
C LEU A 270 -1.32 -21.96 -11.07
N PRO A 271 -0.39 -21.07 -11.45
CA PRO A 271 1.05 -21.37 -11.35
C PRO A 271 1.50 -21.72 -9.92
N TRP A 272 1.00 -20.98 -8.93
CA TRP A 272 1.27 -21.25 -7.51
C TRP A 272 0.70 -22.59 -7.06
N LEU A 273 -0.53 -22.89 -7.45
CA LEU A 273 -1.17 -24.18 -7.14
C LEU A 273 -0.41 -25.37 -7.74
N GLN A 274 0.18 -25.23 -8.94
CA GLN A 274 1.01 -26.26 -9.55
C GLN A 274 2.32 -26.47 -8.76
N ILE A 275 2.96 -25.40 -8.28
CA ILE A 275 4.14 -25.50 -7.42
C ILE A 275 3.77 -26.22 -6.11
N ASN A 276 2.65 -25.86 -5.48
CA ASN A 276 2.14 -26.52 -4.28
C ASN A 276 1.82 -27.99 -4.54
N LEU A 277 1.25 -28.33 -5.68
CA LEU A 277 0.98 -29.71 -6.07
C LEU A 277 2.28 -30.53 -6.18
N LEU A 278 3.32 -29.93 -6.78
CA LEU A 278 4.63 -30.61 -6.89
C LEU A 278 5.24 -30.86 -5.49
N THR A 279 5.17 -29.90 -4.59
CA THR A 279 5.66 -30.07 -3.21
C THR A 279 4.83 -31.10 -2.44
N ALA A 280 3.51 -31.18 -2.68
CA ALA A 280 2.65 -32.19 -2.10
C ALA A 280 3.02 -33.62 -2.62
N PHE A 281 3.34 -33.75 -3.91
CA PHE A 281 3.84 -35.03 -4.46
C PHE A 281 5.18 -35.45 -3.86
N MET A 282 6.10 -34.50 -3.62
CA MET A 282 7.35 -34.80 -2.93
C MET A 282 7.10 -35.31 -1.50
N ALA A 283 6.19 -34.68 -0.77
CA ALA A 283 5.79 -35.17 0.55
C ALA A 283 5.13 -36.53 0.51
N ALA A 284 4.23 -36.78 -0.46
CA ALA A 284 3.60 -38.08 -0.68
C ALA A 284 4.62 -39.19 -1.03
N ALA A 285 5.64 -38.83 -1.81
CA ALA A 285 6.72 -39.81 -2.13
C ALA A 285 7.49 -40.24 -0.87
N VAL A 286 7.75 -39.28 0.07
CA VAL A 286 8.38 -39.64 1.37
C VAL A 286 7.47 -40.58 2.17
N VAL A 287 6.16 -40.30 2.23
CA VAL A 287 5.18 -41.16 2.92
C VAL A 287 5.16 -42.56 2.26
N GLY A 288 5.26 -42.62 0.92
CA GLY A 288 5.33 -43.88 0.14
C GLY A 288 6.51 -44.78 0.51
N LEU A 289 7.65 -44.21 0.92
CA LEU A 289 8.80 -45.01 1.41
C LEU A 289 8.46 -45.84 2.67
N PHE A 290 7.43 -45.42 3.42
CA PHE A 290 6.97 -46.09 4.65
C PHE A 290 5.65 -46.85 4.47
N GLU A 291 5.20 -47.05 3.22
CA GLU A 291 3.94 -47.76 2.89
C GLU A 291 3.78 -49.07 3.63
N GLY A 292 4.85 -49.92 3.65
CA GLY A 292 4.82 -51.20 4.34
C GLY A 292 4.67 -51.11 5.86
N THR A 293 5.10 -50.00 6.48
CA THR A 293 4.91 -49.73 7.91
C THR A 293 3.49 -49.21 8.17
N ILE A 294 3.01 -48.31 7.31
CA ILE A 294 1.67 -47.75 7.41
C ILE A 294 0.61 -48.85 7.18
N ALA A 295 0.84 -49.78 6.25
CA ALA A 295 -0.04 -50.91 6.01
C ALA A 295 -0.18 -51.83 7.23
N LYS A 296 0.88 -52.00 8.03
CA LYS A 296 0.83 -52.76 9.30
C LYS A 296 0.09 -52.00 10.42
N PHE A 297 0.16 -50.67 10.39
CA PHE A 297 -0.43 -49.79 11.42
C PHE A 297 -1.35 -48.76 10.74
N THR A 298 -2.47 -49.20 10.17
CA THR A 298 -3.43 -48.37 9.42
C THR A 298 -3.92 -47.15 10.19
N VAL A 299 -3.93 -47.22 11.52
CA VAL A 299 -4.29 -46.10 12.41
C VAL A 299 -3.34 -44.90 12.18
N LEU A 300 -2.09 -45.11 11.83
CA LEU A 300 -1.16 -44.02 11.50
C LEU A 300 -1.63 -43.21 10.26
N ALA A 301 -2.17 -43.91 9.25
CA ALA A 301 -2.71 -43.21 8.08
C ALA A 301 -3.88 -42.31 8.41
N VAL A 302 -4.74 -42.72 9.35
CA VAL A 302 -5.89 -41.92 9.80
C VAL A 302 -5.45 -40.65 10.57
N LEU A 303 -4.31 -40.72 11.27
CA LEU A 303 -3.81 -39.64 12.10
C LEU A 303 -2.85 -38.67 11.34
N LEU A 304 -2.34 -39.07 10.17
CA LEU A 304 -1.49 -38.21 9.31
C LEU A 304 -2.11 -36.84 9.02
N PRO A 305 -3.40 -36.73 8.60
CA PRO A 305 -4.02 -35.43 8.34
C PRO A 305 -4.12 -34.55 9.59
N VAL A 306 -4.26 -35.14 10.79
CA VAL A 306 -4.31 -34.41 12.06
C VAL A 306 -2.96 -33.75 12.34
N VAL A 307 -1.87 -34.52 12.25
CA VAL A 307 -0.50 -33.99 12.45
C VAL A 307 -0.16 -32.95 11.40
N ALA A 308 -0.41 -33.23 10.12
CA ALA A 308 -0.13 -32.32 9.02
C ALA A 308 -0.96 -31.03 9.10
N GLY A 309 -2.25 -31.13 9.41
CA GLY A 309 -3.14 -29.97 9.55
C GLY A 309 -2.72 -29.05 10.69
N GLN A 310 -2.40 -29.61 11.85
CA GLN A 310 -1.98 -28.81 13.00
C GLN A 310 -0.60 -28.16 12.79
N SER A 311 0.35 -28.89 12.25
CA SER A 311 1.68 -28.31 11.92
C SER A 311 1.57 -27.22 10.84
N GLY A 312 0.72 -27.42 9.82
CA GLY A 312 0.43 -26.40 8.81
C GLY A 312 -0.12 -25.11 9.40
N ASN A 313 -1.05 -25.22 10.36
CA ASN A 313 -1.61 -24.05 11.06
C ASN A 313 -0.52 -23.29 11.83
N VAL A 314 0.36 -23.97 12.57
CA VAL A 314 1.47 -23.35 13.29
C VAL A 314 2.44 -22.65 12.33
N GLY A 315 2.75 -23.29 11.20
CA GLY A 315 3.60 -22.71 10.18
C GLY A 315 2.99 -21.43 9.58
N ALA A 316 1.68 -21.44 9.28
CA ALA A 316 0.97 -20.28 8.76
C ALA A 316 0.91 -19.14 9.78
N GLN A 317 0.69 -19.44 11.08
CA GLN A 317 0.72 -18.45 12.14
C GLN A 317 2.10 -17.81 12.31
N ALA A 318 3.16 -18.60 12.33
CA ALA A 318 4.54 -18.12 12.42
C ALA A 318 4.91 -17.25 11.21
N LEU A 319 4.49 -17.67 10.00
CA LEU A 319 4.65 -16.89 8.77
C LEU A 319 3.96 -15.53 8.88
N ALA A 320 2.68 -15.50 9.26
CA ALA A 320 1.90 -14.28 9.35
C ALA A 320 2.49 -13.27 10.36
N VAL A 321 2.90 -13.74 11.55
CA VAL A 321 3.53 -12.89 12.57
C VAL A 321 4.88 -12.36 12.12
N THR A 322 5.72 -13.20 11.50
CA THR A 322 7.04 -12.79 11.00
C THR A 322 6.91 -11.77 9.88
N MET A 323 5.96 -11.97 8.98
CA MET A 323 5.72 -11.05 7.88
C MET A 323 5.19 -9.70 8.35
N ARG A 324 4.23 -9.70 9.25
CA ARG A 324 3.76 -8.46 9.86
C ARG A 324 4.93 -7.70 10.50
N GLY A 325 5.78 -8.40 11.27
CA GLY A 325 6.92 -7.77 11.91
C GLY A 325 7.94 -7.18 10.91
N LEU A 326 8.13 -7.83 9.74
CA LEU A 326 8.96 -7.31 8.66
C LEU A 326 8.30 -6.12 7.95
N ALA A 327 7.01 -6.21 7.63
CA ALA A 327 6.25 -5.17 6.94
C ALA A 327 6.14 -3.88 7.77
N LEU A 328 5.89 -4.02 9.09
CA LEU A 328 5.82 -2.89 10.02
C LEU A 328 7.19 -2.45 10.56
N ARG A 329 8.30 -3.06 10.08
CA ARG A 329 9.67 -2.82 10.55
C ARG A 329 9.88 -2.98 12.06
N GLU A 330 9.00 -3.73 12.73
CA GLU A 330 9.17 -4.11 14.14
C GLU A 330 10.41 -5.00 14.33
N ILE A 331 10.79 -5.75 13.28
CA ILE A 331 11.97 -6.62 13.26
C ILE A 331 12.84 -6.34 12.04
N SER A 332 14.16 -6.47 12.19
CA SER A 332 15.12 -6.40 11.10
C SER A 332 15.63 -7.78 10.70
N ILE A 333 16.11 -7.92 9.47
CA ILE A 333 16.73 -9.17 8.96
C ILE A 333 17.88 -9.63 9.89
N ARG A 334 18.58 -8.71 10.58
CA ARG A 334 19.67 -9.06 11.53
C ARG A 334 19.16 -9.82 12.74
N GLN A 335 17.88 -9.69 13.09
CA GLN A 335 17.27 -10.33 14.26
C GLN A 335 16.69 -11.72 13.95
N TRP A 336 16.96 -12.27 12.76
CA TRP A 336 16.42 -13.53 12.29
C TRP A 336 16.53 -14.67 13.31
N ALA A 337 17.68 -14.81 13.97
CA ALA A 337 17.91 -15.89 14.94
C ALA A 337 17.01 -15.76 16.18
N ARG A 338 16.77 -14.52 16.62
CA ARG A 338 15.91 -14.24 17.80
C ARG A 338 14.43 -14.52 17.47
N VAL A 339 13.99 -14.11 16.28
CA VAL A 339 12.63 -14.37 15.78
C VAL A 339 12.41 -15.87 15.61
N THR A 340 13.35 -16.56 14.94
CA THR A 340 13.29 -18.01 14.75
C THR A 340 13.27 -18.77 16.07
N ALA A 341 14.13 -18.41 17.05
CA ALA A 341 14.13 -19.04 18.35
C ALA A 341 12.81 -18.83 19.10
N LYS A 342 12.20 -17.64 18.98
CA LYS A 342 10.87 -17.36 19.56
C LYS A 342 9.80 -18.26 18.92
N GLU A 343 9.72 -18.35 17.59
CA GLU A 343 8.72 -19.17 16.90
C GLU A 343 8.91 -20.67 17.12
N VAL A 344 10.16 -21.15 17.20
CA VAL A 344 10.47 -22.53 17.61
C VAL A 344 9.96 -22.83 19.03
N ASN A 345 10.15 -21.91 19.98
CA ASN A 345 9.64 -22.08 21.34
C ASN A 345 8.09 -22.07 21.36
N VAL A 346 7.46 -21.20 20.59
CA VAL A 346 6.00 -21.20 20.44
C VAL A 346 5.51 -22.51 19.83
N GLY A 347 6.20 -23.03 18.80
CA GLY A 347 5.91 -24.33 18.19
C GLY A 347 6.07 -25.48 19.18
N LEU A 348 7.10 -25.44 20.05
CA LEU A 348 7.32 -26.42 21.10
C LEU A 348 6.19 -26.40 22.15
N MET A 349 5.85 -25.22 22.66
CA MET A 349 4.79 -25.08 23.68
C MET A 349 3.43 -25.50 23.13
N ASN A 350 3.07 -25.04 21.95
CA ASN A 350 1.85 -25.43 21.27
C ASN A 350 1.87 -26.93 20.94
N GLY A 351 3.02 -27.45 20.49
CA GLY A 351 3.21 -28.87 20.22
C GLY A 351 2.93 -29.76 21.43
N ILE A 352 3.45 -29.37 22.60
CA ILE A 352 3.19 -30.08 23.85
C ILE A 352 1.70 -30.01 24.24
N ALA A 353 1.09 -28.84 24.20
CA ALA A 353 -0.32 -28.64 24.58
C ALA A 353 -1.25 -29.47 23.67
N VAL A 354 -1.05 -29.38 22.35
CA VAL A 354 -1.85 -30.12 21.36
C VAL A 354 -1.58 -31.62 21.41
N ALA A 355 -0.31 -32.04 21.67
CA ALA A 355 0.03 -33.44 21.87
C ALA A 355 -0.70 -34.08 23.06
N ILE A 356 -0.85 -33.36 24.17
CA ILE A 356 -1.62 -33.84 25.33
C ILE A 356 -3.09 -34.06 24.94
N THR A 357 -3.70 -33.06 24.30
CA THR A 357 -5.12 -33.14 23.88
C THR A 357 -5.33 -34.24 22.85
N CYS A 358 -4.49 -34.28 21.80
CA CYS A 358 -4.55 -35.30 20.76
C CYS A 358 -4.27 -36.72 21.32
N GLY A 359 -3.25 -36.83 22.19
CA GLY A 359 -2.88 -38.08 22.86
C GLY A 359 -4.02 -38.63 23.71
N PHE A 360 -4.74 -37.78 24.44
CA PHE A 360 -5.95 -38.19 25.18
C PHE A 360 -7.03 -38.73 24.22
N GLY A 361 -7.33 -38.04 23.12
CA GLY A 361 -8.28 -38.49 22.13
C GLY A 361 -7.89 -39.83 21.49
N VAL A 362 -6.60 -39.98 21.15
CA VAL A 362 -6.06 -41.21 20.58
C VAL A 362 -6.10 -42.40 21.59
N TYR A 363 -5.86 -42.11 22.88
CA TYR A 363 -5.98 -43.09 23.93
C TYR A 363 -7.41 -43.62 24.10
N VAL A 364 -8.38 -42.71 24.17
CA VAL A 364 -9.82 -43.05 24.27
C VAL A 364 -10.29 -43.87 23.07
N TRP A 365 -9.77 -43.57 21.86
CA TRP A 365 -10.17 -44.26 20.64
C TRP A 365 -9.48 -45.61 20.45
N SER A 366 -8.15 -45.69 20.72
CA SER A 366 -7.33 -46.88 20.36
C SER A 366 -6.94 -47.77 21.55
N GLY A 367 -7.03 -47.27 22.79
CA GLY A 367 -6.55 -47.92 24.01
C GLY A 367 -5.04 -48.18 24.04
N SER A 368 -4.26 -47.73 23.05
CA SER A 368 -2.83 -48.02 22.87
C SER A 368 -1.93 -46.87 23.36
N VAL A 369 -1.21 -47.08 24.45
CA VAL A 369 -0.21 -46.14 24.96
C VAL A 369 0.94 -45.92 23.96
N GLY A 370 1.37 -46.97 23.26
CA GLY A 370 2.42 -46.86 22.26
C GLY A 370 2.06 -45.90 21.13
N LEU A 371 0.82 -45.96 20.64
CA LEU A 371 0.31 -45.07 19.62
C LEU A 371 0.25 -43.61 20.11
N VAL A 372 -0.19 -43.40 21.36
CA VAL A 372 -0.21 -42.06 22.00
C VAL A 372 1.18 -41.45 22.00
N ILE A 373 2.21 -42.20 22.40
CA ILE A 373 3.59 -41.72 22.44
C ILE A 373 4.09 -41.35 21.05
N VAL A 374 3.85 -42.17 20.06
CA VAL A 374 4.27 -41.92 18.65
C VAL A 374 3.61 -40.62 18.13
N ILE A 375 2.31 -40.47 18.33
CA ILE A 375 1.59 -39.28 17.86
C ILE A 375 2.03 -38.02 18.63
N ALA A 376 2.22 -38.09 19.94
CA ALA A 376 2.66 -36.97 20.75
C ALA A 376 4.04 -36.46 20.32
N ILE A 377 5.00 -37.36 20.13
CA ILE A 377 6.34 -37.00 19.66
C ILE A 377 6.28 -36.40 18.25
N SER A 378 5.54 -37.06 17.34
CA SER A 378 5.38 -36.58 15.95
C SER A 378 4.76 -35.21 15.89
N MET A 379 3.74 -34.94 16.72
CA MET A 379 3.06 -33.65 16.82
C MET A 379 4.02 -32.54 17.25
N VAL A 380 4.78 -32.76 18.32
CA VAL A 380 5.76 -31.80 18.84
C VAL A 380 6.83 -31.48 17.79
N LEU A 381 7.42 -32.53 17.20
CA LEU A 381 8.47 -32.35 16.18
C LEU A 381 7.95 -31.63 14.94
N ALA A 382 6.76 -31.99 14.47
CA ALA A 382 6.16 -31.36 13.29
C ALA A 382 5.85 -29.87 13.54
N MET A 383 5.33 -29.50 14.73
CA MET A 383 5.01 -28.11 15.08
C MET A 383 6.28 -27.27 15.28
N VAL A 384 7.34 -27.82 15.86
CA VAL A 384 8.65 -27.15 15.98
C VAL A 384 9.23 -26.88 14.62
N ALA A 385 9.21 -27.88 13.71
CA ALA A 385 9.70 -27.74 12.34
C ALA A 385 8.88 -26.70 11.55
N ALA A 386 7.57 -26.70 11.73
CA ALA A 386 6.68 -25.74 11.08
C ALA A 386 6.90 -24.31 11.58
N GLY A 387 7.05 -24.08 12.89
CA GLY A 387 7.39 -22.79 13.47
C GLY A 387 8.73 -22.25 12.97
N PHE A 388 9.74 -23.14 12.90
CA PHE A 388 11.04 -22.81 12.30
C PHE A 388 10.90 -22.37 10.83
N ALA A 389 10.24 -23.18 10.01
CA ALA A 389 10.07 -22.89 8.58
C ALA A 389 9.26 -21.60 8.36
N GLY A 390 8.16 -21.40 9.11
CA GLY A 390 7.31 -20.20 9.03
C GLY A 390 8.05 -18.91 9.37
N ALA A 391 9.05 -18.96 10.25
CA ALA A 391 9.88 -17.80 10.56
C ALA A 391 11.04 -17.59 9.56
N VAL A 392 11.74 -18.66 9.16
CA VAL A 392 12.96 -18.56 8.34
C VAL A 392 12.68 -18.24 6.88
N VAL A 393 11.64 -18.85 6.30
CA VAL A 393 11.34 -18.69 4.86
C VAL A 393 11.11 -17.23 4.47
N PRO A 394 10.25 -16.44 5.13
CA PRO A 394 10.02 -15.04 4.76
C PRO A 394 11.29 -14.20 4.90
N ILE A 395 12.05 -14.39 5.99
CA ILE A 395 13.30 -13.64 6.23
C ILE A 395 14.34 -13.96 5.14
N LEU A 396 14.44 -15.20 4.71
CA LEU A 396 15.35 -15.62 3.64
C LEU A 396 14.95 -15.01 2.30
N LEU A 397 13.67 -15.03 1.96
CA LEU A 397 13.15 -14.43 0.72
C LEU A 397 13.39 -12.93 0.68
N THR A 398 13.13 -12.22 1.76
CA THR A 398 13.40 -10.78 1.88
C THR A 398 14.90 -10.48 1.74
N ARG A 399 15.76 -11.30 2.32
CA ARG A 399 17.22 -11.15 2.17
C ARG A 399 17.69 -11.33 0.72
N LEU A 400 17.13 -12.31 0.00
CA LEU A 400 17.47 -12.55 -1.41
C LEU A 400 16.99 -11.43 -2.33
N SER A 401 15.82 -10.83 -2.06
CA SER A 401 15.31 -9.70 -2.82
C SER A 401 16.17 -8.45 -2.64
N HIS A 402 16.60 -8.14 -1.42
CA HIS A 402 17.50 -7.01 -1.13
C HIS A 402 18.86 -7.15 -1.82
N THR A 403 19.39 -8.38 -1.92
CA THR A 403 20.68 -8.60 -2.58
C THR A 403 20.58 -8.34 -4.09
N ARG A 404 19.46 -8.64 -4.72
CA ARG A 404 19.22 -8.31 -6.15
C ARG A 404 19.20 -6.81 -6.41
N HIS A 405 18.56 -6.04 -5.55
CA HIS A 405 18.49 -4.57 -5.70
C HIS A 405 19.82 -3.88 -5.41
N SER A 406 20.65 -4.41 -4.51
CA SER A 406 21.98 -3.87 -4.22
C SER A 406 22.96 -4.02 -5.39
N HIS A 407 22.88 -5.10 -6.14
CA HIS A 407 23.69 -5.28 -7.36
C HIS A 407 23.28 -4.35 -8.50
N LEU A 408 22.00 -4.00 -8.63
CA LEU A 408 21.53 -3.01 -9.60
C LEU A 408 21.94 -1.57 -9.22
N ARG A 409 22.08 -1.26 -7.92
CA ARG A 409 22.55 0.06 -7.45
C ARG A 409 24.06 0.28 -7.66
N LEU A 410 24.87 -0.80 -7.71
CA LEU A 410 26.30 -0.71 -8.00
C LEU A 410 26.62 -0.38 -9.47
N CYS A 411 25.65 -0.58 -10.38
CA CYS A 411 25.75 -0.25 -11.79
C CYS A 411 25.21 1.15 -12.15
N SER A 412 24.65 1.90 -11.19
CA SER A 412 24.24 3.30 -11.41
C SER A 412 25.43 4.21 -11.10
N PRO A 413 25.87 5.09 -12.03
CA PRO A 413 26.97 6.02 -11.79
C PRO A 413 26.59 6.98 -10.66
N ARG A 414 27.39 6.96 -9.58
CA ARG A 414 27.27 7.94 -8.49
C ARG A 414 27.45 9.34 -9.08
N SER A 415 26.44 10.19 -8.94
CA SER A 415 26.57 11.61 -9.29
C SER A 415 27.66 12.28 -8.43
N PRO A 416 28.55 13.10 -9.01
CA PRO A 416 29.72 13.66 -8.32
C PRO A 416 29.42 14.81 -7.34
N ILE A 417 28.17 15.05 -6.95
CA ILE A 417 27.77 16.25 -6.19
C ILE A 417 27.98 16.12 -4.66
N SER A 418 28.31 14.94 -4.13
CA SER A 418 28.45 14.78 -2.67
C SER A 418 29.84 15.05 -2.07
N GLN A 419 30.82 15.53 -2.85
CA GLN A 419 32.21 15.78 -2.33
C GLN A 419 32.61 17.25 -2.25
N ALA A 420 31.76 18.21 -2.58
CA ALA A 420 32.14 19.62 -2.63
C ALA A 420 31.87 20.47 -1.38
N SER A 421 31.32 19.91 -0.29
CA SER A 421 30.95 20.71 0.91
C SER A 421 31.70 20.35 2.19
N PHE A 422 32.93 19.80 2.08
CA PHE A 422 33.80 19.59 3.26
C PHE A 422 35.19 20.19 3.07
N ARG A 423 35.30 21.46 2.58
CA ARG A 423 36.48 22.31 2.72
C ARG A 423 36.11 23.77 2.48
N SER A 424 35.70 24.47 3.52
CA SER A 424 36.11 25.85 3.86
C SER A 424 35.49 26.26 5.18
#